data_b7a3575e6b88d87d25df28f8a1123b28
#
_entry.id   b7a3575e6b88d87d25df28f8a1123b28
#
_cell.length_a   1.000
_cell.length_b   1.000
_cell.length_c   1.000
_cell.angle_alpha   90.00
_cell.angle_beta   90.00
_cell.angle_gamma   90.00
#
_symmetry.space_group_name_H-M   'P 1'
#
loop_
_entity.id
_entity.type
_entity.pdbx_description
1 polymer ?
#
loop_
_entity_poly.entity_id
_entity_poly.type
_entity_poly.pdbx_seq_one_letter_code
_entity_poly.pdbx_strand_id
1 'polypeptide(L)'
;MKSRSGRSKKIGVKEVRRQKIYVPKSMTTRQVMKMYGLKQEAAYNARKKGFFVKNYSSTQVCVDPSKFNTDICYRIAGKVFKSNLSRDPVARSIRDDLIQEAVKSMWEKSGLLKESKKYSINYQYYFVARNYMNSYLTKWKRQMQYNKIIEDLVNAIQLGRKRAYDPVAGWMHC
;
A
#
# COMPACT_ATOMS: atom_id res chain seq x y z
N MET A 1 -25.59 -22.42 -42.50
CA MET A 1 -25.36 -21.08 -41.89
C MET A 1 -24.54 -21.27 -40.63
N LYS A 2 -23.26 -20.92 -40.62
CA LYS A 2 -22.39 -21.04 -39.44
C LYS A 2 -22.38 -19.68 -38.70
N SER A 3 -22.93 -19.64 -37.49
CA SER A 3 -22.92 -18.44 -36.64
C SER A 3 -21.49 -18.16 -36.17
N ARG A 4 -20.98 -16.98 -36.55
CA ARG A 4 -19.72 -16.46 -36.05
C ARG A 4 -19.89 -16.08 -34.56
N SER A 5 -19.30 -16.88 -33.66
CA SER A 5 -19.20 -16.52 -32.24
C SER A 5 -18.42 -15.23 -32.10
N GLY A 6 -19.07 -14.20 -31.54
CA GLY A 6 -18.47 -12.91 -31.28
C GLY A 6 -17.30 -13.03 -30.31
N ARG A 7 -16.10 -12.75 -30.76
CA ARG A 7 -14.95 -12.51 -29.90
C ARG A 7 -15.25 -11.29 -29.02
N SER A 8 -15.47 -11.52 -27.73
CA SER A 8 -15.53 -10.45 -26.76
C SER A 8 -14.23 -9.64 -26.81
N LYS A 9 -14.34 -8.36 -27.15
CA LYS A 9 -13.23 -7.42 -27.15
C LYS A 9 -12.60 -7.41 -25.76
N LYS A 10 -11.34 -7.80 -25.65
CA LYS A 10 -10.53 -7.62 -24.44
C LYS A 10 -10.39 -6.12 -24.17
N ILE A 11 -11.22 -5.60 -23.27
CA ILE A 11 -11.09 -4.25 -22.73
C ILE A 11 -9.94 -4.30 -21.73
N GLY A 12 -8.81 -3.77 -22.11
CA GLY A 12 -7.61 -3.72 -21.27
C GLY A 12 -6.34 -3.74 -22.12
N VAL A 13 -6.14 -2.70 -22.92
CA VAL A 13 -4.87 -2.47 -23.59
C VAL A 13 -3.86 -2.07 -22.50
N LYS A 14 -2.96 -2.98 -22.16
CA LYS A 14 -1.74 -2.65 -21.40
C LYS A 14 -0.87 -1.78 -22.29
N GLU A 15 -0.99 -0.48 -22.18
CA GLU A 15 -0.01 0.43 -22.77
C GLU A 15 1.26 0.35 -21.91
N VAL A 16 2.17 -0.53 -22.28
CA VAL A 16 3.50 -0.59 -21.69
C VAL A 16 4.34 0.46 -22.37
N ARG A 17 4.44 1.64 -21.79
CA ARG A 17 5.38 2.66 -22.24
C ARG A 17 6.79 2.22 -21.88
N ARG A 18 7.59 1.92 -22.88
CA ARG A 18 9.00 1.59 -22.76
C ARG A 18 9.81 2.86 -22.91
N GLN A 19 10.46 3.30 -21.84
CA GLN A 19 11.39 4.43 -21.91
C GLN A 19 12.83 3.91 -21.89
N LYS A 20 13.61 4.28 -22.90
CA LYS A 20 15.03 3.98 -22.96
C LYS A 20 15.78 5.05 -22.18
N ILE A 21 16.44 4.67 -21.09
CA ILE A 21 17.23 5.55 -20.24
C ILE A 21 18.70 5.30 -20.53
N TYR A 22 19.41 6.34 -20.95
CA TYR A 22 20.84 6.26 -21.24
C TYR A 22 21.65 6.35 -19.96
N VAL A 23 22.67 5.52 -19.87
CA VAL A 23 23.60 5.45 -18.72
C VAL A 23 24.98 5.91 -19.21
N PRO A 24 25.53 6.98 -18.63
CA PRO A 24 26.89 7.45 -18.98
C PRO A 24 27.93 6.36 -18.72
N LYS A 25 28.86 6.15 -19.66
CA LYS A 25 29.93 5.16 -19.50
C LYS A 25 30.87 5.44 -18.34
N SER A 26 30.97 6.70 -17.91
CA SER A 26 31.77 7.13 -16.77
C SER A 26 31.22 6.66 -15.41
N MET A 27 29.96 6.27 -15.34
CA MET A 27 29.35 5.81 -14.08
C MET A 27 29.83 4.41 -13.71
N THR A 28 30.14 4.21 -12.43
CA THR A 28 30.39 2.89 -11.86
C THR A 28 29.07 2.12 -11.69
N THR A 29 29.12 0.77 -11.67
CA THR A 29 27.93 -0.06 -11.43
C THR A 29 27.20 0.33 -10.15
N ARG A 30 27.95 0.67 -9.08
CA ARG A 30 27.40 1.10 -7.78
C ARG A 30 26.63 2.42 -7.88
N GLN A 31 27.12 3.37 -8.66
CA GLN A 31 26.44 4.65 -8.93
C GLN A 31 25.15 4.44 -9.70
N VAL A 32 25.19 3.55 -10.74
CA VAL A 32 23.99 3.19 -11.52
C VAL A 32 22.93 2.54 -10.64
N MET A 33 23.31 1.62 -9.74
CA MET A 33 22.40 1.02 -8.76
C MET A 33 21.74 2.08 -7.87
N LYS A 34 22.55 2.99 -7.30
CA LYS A 34 22.06 4.04 -6.39
C LYS A 34 21.14 5.05 -7.09
N MET A 35 21.52 5.47 -8.31
CA MET A 35 20.78 6.52 -9.04
C MET A 35 19.47 6.02 -9.65
N TYR A 36 19.46 4.79 -10.18
CA TYR A 36 18.31 4.26 -10.92
C TYR A 36 17.54 3.16 -10.17
N GLY A 37 17.97 2.78 -8.97
CA GLY A 37 17.32 1.74 -8.18
C GLY A 37 17.40 0.35 -8.80
N LEU A 38 18.43 0.06 -9.58
CA LEU A 38 18.59 -1.21 -10.28
C LEU A 38 19.31 -2.24 -9.40
N LYS A 39 18.94 -3.52 -9.56
CA LYS A 39 19.72 -4.64 -8.99
C LYS A 39 21.10 -4.72 -9.67
N GLN A 40 22.09 -5.31 -8.97
CA GLN A 40 23.50 -5.34 -9.42
C GLN A 40 23.68 -5.84 -10.85
N GLU A 41 23.07 -6.95 -11.20
CA GLU A 41 23.16 -7.52 -12.55
C GLU A 41 22.53 -6.59 -13.62
N ALA A 42 21.36 -6.02 -13.33
CA ALA A 42 20.71 -5.06 -14.22
C ALA A 42 21.54 -3.79 -14.40
N ALA A 43 22.17 -3.28 -13.34
CA ALA A 43 23.03 -2.11 -13.37
C ALA A 43 24.32 -2.38 -14.16
N TYR A 44 24.91 -3.56 -14.00
CA TYR A 44 26.07 -3.98 -14.80
C TYR A 44 25.73 -4.05 -16.29
N ASN A 45 24.61 -4.69 -16.63
CA ASN A 45 24.15 -4.80 -18.01
C ASN A 45 23.78 -3.42 -18.61
N ALA A 46 23.15 -2.55 -17.84
CA ALA A 46 22.82 -1.18 -18.24
C ALA A 46 24.10 -0.37 -18.57
N ARG A 47 25.13 -0.48 -17.72
CA ARG A 47 26.43 0.15 -17.95
C ARG A 47 27.12 -0.39 -19.20
N LYS A 48 27.14 -1.72 -19.36
CA LYS A 48 27.76 -2.38 -20.54
C LYS A 48 27.08 -1.97 -21.85
N LYS A 49 25.75 -1.89 -21.86
CA LYS A 49 24.95 -1.49 -23.04
C LYS A 49 24.87 0.03 -23.23
N GLY A 50 25.20 0.83 -22.22
CA GLY A 50 25.03 2.28 -22.20
C GLY A 50 23.58 2.74 -22.03
N PHE A 51 22.65 1.83 -21.81
CA PHE A 51 21.23 2.13 -21.55
C PHE A 51 20.51 0.96 -20.89
N PHE A 52 19.35 1.24 -20.32
CA PHE A 52 18.36 0.24 -19.93
C PHE A 52 16.94 0.69 -20.29
N VAL A 53 16.02 -0.26 -20.35
CA VAL A 53 14.63 0.01 -20.67
C VAL A 53 13.81 -0.07 -19.38
N LYS A 54 13.20 1.05 -18.99
CA LYS A 54 12.25 1.08 -17.88
C LYS A 54 10.84 0.90 -18.44
N ASN A 55 10.18 -0.17 -18.01
CA ASN A 55 8.80 -0.41 -18.37
C ASN A 55 7.92 0.34 -17.35
N TYR A 56 7.21 1.36 -17.81
CA TYR A 56 6.15 1.99 -17.02
C TYR A 56 4.85 1.26 -17.34
N SER A 57 4.43 0.37 -16.46
CA SER A 57 3.09 -0.17 -16.55
C SER A 57 2.15 0.78 -15.80
N SER A 58 1.54 1.71 -16.51
CA SER A 58 0.33 2.35 -16.01
C SER A 58 -0.80 1.34 -16.14
N THR A 59 -0.94 0.49 -15.16
CA THR A 59 -2.10 -0.39 -15.07
C THR A 59 -3.23 0.41 -14.46
N GLN A 60 -3.82 1.34 -15.23
CA GLN A 60 -5.20 1.70 -14.99
C GLN A 60 -6.04 0.51 -15.44
N VAL A 61 -6.29 -0.39 -14.51
CA VAL A 61 -7.25 -1.47 -14.73
C VAL A 61 -8.61 -0.84 -14.54
N CYS A 62 -9.29 -0.59 -15.66
CA CYS A 62 -10.71 -0.27 -15.61
C CYS A 62 -11.42 -1.50 -15.00
N VAL A 63 -11.78 -1.39 -13.75
CA VAL A 63 -12.60 -2.38 -13.07
C VAL A 63 -14.00 -2.25 -13.67
N ASP A 64 -14.52 -3.34 -14.22
CA ASP A 64 -15.90 -3.41 -14.63
C ASP A 64 -16.76 -3.48 -13.35
N PRO A 65 -17.49 -2.40 -12.98
CA PRO A 65 -18.24 -2.37 -11.72
C PRO A 65 -19.32 -3.45 -11.66
N SER A 66 -19.80 -3.91 -12.82
CA SER A 66 -20.86 -4.91 -12.92
C SER A 66 -20.42 -6.30 -12.43
N LYS A 67 -19.11 -6.57 -12.39
CA LYS A 67 -18.54 -7.86 -11.97
C LYS A 67 -18.10 -7.88 -10.51
N PHE A 68 -18.13 -6.76 -9.82
CA PHE A 68 -17.74 -6.67 -8.43
C PHE A 68 -18.94 -6.83 -7.51
N ASN A 69 -19.00 -7.95 -6.79
CA ASN A 69 -20.05 -8.18 -5.81
C ASN A 69 -19.63 -7.68 -4.43
N THR A 70 -20.13 -6.51 -4.07
CA THR A 70 -19.82 -5.81 -2.82
C THR A 70 -20.18 -6.65 -1.60
N ASP A 71 -21.33 -7.33 -1.61
CA ASP A 71 -21.79 -8.13 -0.46
C ASP A 71 -20.86 -9.30 -0.17
N ILE A 72 -20.40 -9.98 -1.23
CA ILE A 72 -19.41 -11.05 -1.09
C ILE A 72 -18.12 -10.49 -0.49
N CYS A 73 -17.67 -9.32 -0.92
CA CYS A 73 -16.46 -8.71 -0.42
C CYS A 73 -16.57 -8.29 1.04
N TYR A 74 -17.71 -7.74 1.48
CA TYR A 74 -17.97 -7.45 2.90
C TYR A 74 -17.97 -8.73 3.75
N ARG A 75 -18.61 -9.81 3.29
CA ARG A 75 -18.56 -11.11 4.00
C ARG A 75 -17.14 -11.66 4.10
N ILE A 76 -16.33 -11.56 3.04
CA ILE A 76 -14.94 -11.99 3.06
C ILE A 76 -14.13 -11.13 4.02
N ALA A 77 -14.26 -9.80 3.97
CA ALA A 77 -13.57 -8.88 4.88
C ALA A 77 -13.94 -9.16 6.34
N GLY A 78 -15.21 -9.36 6.64
CA GLY A 78 -15.69 -9.74 7.97
C GLY A 78 -15.11 -11.07 8.47
N LYS A 79 -15.00 -12.08 7.60
CA LYS A 79 -14.36 -13.37 7.95
C LYS A 79 -12.86 -13.18 8.22
N VAL A 80 -12.17 -12.39 7.40
CA VAL A 80 -10.75 -12.07 7.59
C VAL A 80 -10.53 -11.38 8.93
N PHE A 81 -11.33 -10.36 9.23
CA PHE A 81 -11.27 -9.66 10.51
C PHE A 81 -11.47 -10.61 11.70
N LYS A 82 -12.55 -11.41 11.66
CA LYS A 82 -12.88 -12.37 12.73
C LYS A 82 -11.76 -13.37 12.97
N SER A 83 -11.16 -13.91 11.90
CA SER A 83 -10.13 -14.95 11.99
C SER A 83 -8.75 -14.44 12.38
N ASN A 84 -8.40 -13.20 12.00
CA ASN A 84 -7.02 -12.73 12.14
C ASN A 84 -6.84 -11.57 13.13
N LEU A 85 -7.85 -10.70 13.29
CA LEU A 85 -7.71 -9.42 13.98
C LEU A 85 -8.66 -9.23 15.16
N SER A 86 -9.62 -10.13 15.36
CA SER A 86 -10.65 -9.98 16.41
C SER A 86 -10.10 -9.95 17.85
N ARG A 87 -8.90 -10.47 18.07
CA ARG A 87 -8.23 -10.47 19.37
C ARG A 87 -7.44 -9.18 19.66
N ASP A 88 -7.14 -8.41 18.63
CA ASP A 88 -6.38 -7.16 18.76
C ASP A 88 -7.31 -6.02 19.21
N PRO A 89 -7.09 -5.38 20.37
CA PRO A 89 -7.97 -4.33 20.88
C PRO A 89 -7.99 -3.10 19.97
N VAL A 90 -6.86 -2.74 19.37
CA VAL A 90 -6.77 -1.61 18.41
C VAL A 90 -7.54 -1.94 17.14
N ALA A 91 -7.41 -3.16 16.63
CA ALA A 91 -8.16 -3.58 15.45
C ALA A 91 -9.68 -3.56 15.71
N ARG A 92 -10.12 -3.89 16.94
CA ARG A 92 -11.55 -3.83 17.30
C ARG A 92 -12.09 -2.41 17.31
N SER A 93 -11.31 -1.43 17.79
CA SER A 93 -11.76 -0.03 17.83
C SER A 93 -11.92 0.60 16.45
N ILE A 94 -11.18 0.10 15.44
CA ILE A 94 -11.23 0.58 14.05
C ILE A 94 -11.78 -0.48 13.08
N ARG A 95 -12.63 -1.38 13.58
CA ARG A 95 -13.11 -2.54 12.83
C ARG A 95 -13.76 -2.17 11.50
N ASP A 96 -14.66 -1.19 11.54
CA ASP A 96 -15.47 -0.85 10.37
C ASP A 96 -14.62 -0.15 9.30
N ASP A 97 -13.68 0.69 9.72
CA ASP A 97 -12.67 1.28 8.81
C ASP A 97 -11.82 0.20 8.15
N LEU A 98 -11.34 -0.79 8.92
CA LEU A 98 -10.57 -1.90 8.39
C LEU A 98 -11.35 -2.70 7.34
N ILE A 99 -12.64 -2.95 7.60
CA ILE A 99 -13.51 -3.69 6.68
C ILE A 99 -13.76 -2.86 5.41
N GLN A 100 -14.09 -1.58 5.52
CA GLN A 100 -14.34 -0.70 4.39
C GLN A 100 -13.10 -0.56 3.50
N GLU A 101 -11.97 -0.28 4.10
CA GLU A 101 -10.71 -0.13 3.37
C GLU A 101 -10.27 -1.44 2.70
N ALA A 102 -10.53 -2.60 3.32
CA ALA A 102 -10.27 -3.89 2.69
C ALA A 102 -11.19 -4.14 1.48
N VAL A 103 -12.48 -3.78 1.57
CA VAL A 103 -13.43 -3.88 0.45
C VAL A 103 -13.00 -2.97 -0.69
N LYS A 104 -12.59 -1.73 -0.40
CA LYS A 104 -12.01 -0.79 -1.36
C LYS A 104 -10.78 -1.39 -2.06
N SER A 105 -9.86 -1.97 -1.30
CA SER A 105 -8.67 -2.62 -1.86
C SER A 105 -9.01 -3.84 -2.73
N MET A 106 -10.03 -4.61 -2.38
CA MET A 106 -10.54 -5.71 -3.22
C MET A 106 -11.13 -5.17 -4.53
N TRP A 107 -11.88 -4.08 -4.46
CA TRP A 107 -12.42 -3.41 -5.65
C TRP A 107 -11.32 -2.90 -6.57
N GLU A 108 -10.34 -2.17 -6.05
CA GLU A 108 -9.20 -1.65 -6.82
C GLU A 108 -8.40 -2.76 -7.52
N LYS A 109 -8.32 -3.93 -6.89
CA LYS A 109 -7.56 -5.07 -7.41
C LYS A 109 -8.40 -6.06 -8.22
N SER A 110 -9.73 -5.93 -8.23
CA SER A 110 -10.63 -6.90 -8.87
C SER A 110 -10.31 -7.14 -10.34
N GLY A 111 -9.95 -6.08 -11.08
CA GLY A 111 -9.56 -6.21 -12.47
C GLY A 111 -8.20 -6.89 -12.71
N LEU A 112 -7.38 -7.06 -11.68
CA LEU A 112 -6.08 -7.76 -11.74
C LEU A 112 -6.20 -9.23 -11.39
N LEU A 113 -7.27 -9.61 -10.67
CA LEU A 113 -7.49 -10.97 -10.21
C LEU A 113 -8.02 -11.83 -11.37
N LYS A 114 -7.38 -12.98 -11.56
CA LYS A 114 -7.78 -13.94 -12.59
C LYS A 114 -8.11 -15.25 -11.92
N GLU A 115 -9.26 -15.78 -12.26
CA GLU A 115 -9.61 -17.13 -11.87
C GLU A 115 -8.58 -18.14 -12.41
N SER A 116 -8.09 -18.98 -11.55
CA SER A 116 -7.10 -20.01 -11.90
C SER A 116 -7.59 -21.37 -11.39
N LYS A 117 -7.06 -22.44 -11.99
CA LYS A 117 -7.37 -23.82 -11.53
C LYS A 117 -7.03 -24.05 -10.05
N LYS A 118 -6.08 -23.27 -9.51
CA LYS A 118 -5.57 -23.41 -8.14
C LYS A 118 -6.30 -22.52 -7.13
N TYR A 119 -6.74 -21.32 -7.54
CA TYR A 119 -7.30 -20.34 -6.63
C TYR A 119 -8.55 -19.70 -7.22
N SER A 120 -9.67 -19.81 -6.51
CA SER A 120 -10.90 -19.08 -6.84
C SER A 120 -10.72 -17.57 -6.61
N ILE A 121 -11.56 -16.76 -7.25
CA ILE A 121 -11.56 -15.29 -7.04
C ILE A 121 -11.80 -14.96 -5.57
N ASN A 122 -12.72 -15.64 -4.90
CA ASN A 122 -13.02 -15.41 -3.48
C ASN A 122 -11.81 -15.68 -2.57
N TYR A 123 -11.01 -16.69 -2.89
CA TYR A 123 -9.78 -16.99 -2.18
C TYR A 123 -8.73 -15.87 -2.37
N GLN A 124 -8.62 -15.34 -3.59
CA GLN A 124 -7.73 -14.23 -3.88
C GLN A 124 -8.18 -12.96 -3.14
N TYR A 125 -9.48 -12.67 -3.08
CA TYR A 125 -10.03 -11.58 -2.28
C TYR A 125 -9.72 -11.73 -0.80
N TYR A 126 -9.77 -12.94 -0.25
CA TYR A 126 -9.38 -13.20 1.13
C TYR A 126 -7.93 -12.75 1.41
N PHE A 127 -6.99 -13.09 0.52
CA PHE A 127 -5.60 -12.66 0.67
C PHE A 127 -5.41 -11.14 0.51
N VAL A 128 -6.11 -10.54 -0.45
CA VAL A 128 -6.08 -9.08 -0.62
C VAL A 128 -6.55 -8.39 0.65
N ALA A 129 -7.69 -8.79 1.19
CA ALA A 129 -8.24 -8.23 2.41
C ALA A 129 -7.30 -8.42 3.61
N ARG A 130 -6.78 -9.65 3.81
CA ARG A 130 -5.85 -9.95 4.90
C ARG A 130 -4.59 -9.11 4.87
N ASN A 131 -3.94 -9.04 3.72
CA ASN A 131 -2.71 -8.28 3.57
C ASN A 131 -2.94 -6.78 3.77
N TYR A 132 -4.07 -6.27 3.27
CA TYR A 132 -4.40 -4.87 3.40
C TYR A 132 -4.72 -4.49 4.85
N MET A 133 -5.58 -5.25 5.53
CA MET A 133 -5.93 -5.01 6.92
C MET A 133 -4.70 -5.03 7.83
N ASN A 134 -3.79 -5.98 7.64
CA ASN A 134 -2.55 -6.04 8.40
C ASN A 134 -1.65 -4.82 8.15
N SER A 135 -1.52 -4.41 6.89
CA SER A 135 -0.72 -3.23 6.54
C SER A 135 -1.33 -1.95 7.10
N TYR A 136 -2.65 -1.80 7.00
CA TYR A 136 -3.38 -0.65 7.52
C TYR A 136 -3.25 -0.55 9.04
N LEU A 137 -3.49 -1.66 9.75
CA LEU A 137 -3.36 -1.72 11.21
C LEU A 137 -1.93 -1.38 11.67
N THR A 138 -0.92 -1.86 10.95
CA THR A 138 0.48 -1.53 11.26
C THR A 138 0.76 -0.04 11.10
N LYS A 139 0.25 0.57 10.03
CA LYS A 139 0.38 2.03 9.81
C LYS A 139 -0.35 2.81 10.89
N TRP A 140 -1.57 2.40 11.23
CA TRP A 140 -2.38 3.02 12.28
C TRP A 140 -1.68 2.99 13.63
N LYS A 141 -1.16 1.82 14.05
CA LYS A 141 -0.42 1.68 15.32
C LYS A 141 0.81 2.59 15.36
N ARG A 142 1.56 2.70 14.27
CA ARG A 142 2.69 3.62 14.17
C ARG A 142 2.24 5.08 14.34
N GLN A 143 1.17 5.47 13.65
CA GLN A 143 0.63 6.82 13.75
C GLN A 143 0.20 7.15 15.18
N MET A 144 -0.47 6.23 15.87
CA MET A 144 -0.86 6.38 17.27
C MET A 144 0.37 6.56 18.19
N GLN A 145 1.44 5.81 17.96
CA GLN A 145 2.69 5.97 18.70
C GLN A 145 3.31 7.36 18.47
N TYR A 146 3.35 7.83 17.22
CA TYR A 146 3.85 9.18 16.93
C TYR A 146 3.00 10.27 17.57
N ASN A 147 1.69 10.17 17.50
CA ASN A 147 0.79 11.14 18.12
C ASN A 147 1.01 11.20 19.63
N LYS A 148 1.15 10.04 20.30
CA LYS A 148 1.45 9.99 21.73
C LYS A 148 2.78 10.69 22.07
N ILE A 149 3.83 10.44 21.32
CA ILE A 149 5.14 11.11 21.52
C ILE A 149 4.98 12.64 21.39
N ILE A 150 4.23 13.11 20.39
CA ILE A 150 3.96 14.54 20.19
C ILE A 150 3.19 15.11 21.37
N GLU A 151 2.14 14.42 21.85
CA GLU A 151 1.37 14.85 23.01
C GLU A 151 2.25 14.93 24.27
N ASP A 152 3.09 13.94 24.52
CA ASP A 152 4.03 13.92 25.65
C ASP A 152 5.01 15.09 25.57
N LEU A 153 5.55 15.41 24.39
CA LEU A 153 6.43 16.56 24.16
C LEU A 153 5.70 17.89 24.39
N VAL A 154 4.49 18.05 23.86
CA VAL A 154 3.69 19.26 24.06
C VAL A 154 3.40 19.48 25.55
N ASN A 155 3.01 18.41 26.26
CA ASN A 155 2.77 18.47 27.69
C ASN A 155 4.01 18.84 28.50
N ALA A 156 5.18 18.28 28.14
CA ALA A 156 6.46 18.61 28.77
C ALA A 156 6.82 20.09 28.56
N ILE A 157 6.62 20.63 27.36
CA ILE A 157 6.87 22.05 27.05
C ILE A 157 5.91 22.95 27.85
N GLN A 158 4.63 22.59 27.94
CA GLN A 158 3.64 23.35 28.70
C GLN A 158 3.95 23.37 30.20
N LEU A 159 4.36 22.22 30.76
CA LEU A 159 4.77 22.12 32.16
C LEU A 159 6.05 22.90 32.42
N GLY A 160 7.02 22.87 31.52
CA GLY A 160 8.24 23.69 31.59
C GLY A 160 7.93 25.17 31.57
N ARG A 161 7.02 25.62 30.71
CA ARG A 161 6.57 27.04 30.68
C ARG A 161 5.85 27.46 31.94
N LYS A 162 4.98 26.61 32.52
CA LYS A 162 4.30 26.91 33.79
C LYS A 162 5.31 27.07 34.94
N ARG A 163 6.33 26.21 35.02
CA ARG A 163 7.38 26.31 36.03
C ARG A 163 8.26 27.58 35.87
N ALA A 164 8.51 27.98 34.62
CA ALA A 164 9.27 29.21 34.34
C ALA A 164 8.46 30.49 34.59
N TYR A 165 7.11 30.38 34.69
CA TYR A 165 6.21 31.52 34.87
C TYR A 165 5.59 31.57 36.28
N ASP A 166 6.06 30.74 37.23
CA ASP A 166 5.57 30.78 38.61
C ASP A 166 6.39 31.83 39.40
N PRO A 167 5.86 33.07 39.54
CA PRO A 167 6.58 34.15 40.21
C PRO A 167 6.76 33.89 41.73
N VAL A 168 6.02 32.93 42.27
CA VAL A 168 6.06 32.56 43.70
C VAL A 168 7.24 31.64 44.02
N ALA A 169 7.67 30.80 43.05
CA ALA A 169 8.80 29.90 43.27
C ALA A 169 10.16 30.59 43.31
N GLY A 170 10.25 31.86 42.82
CA GLY A 170 11.46 32.67 42.84
C GLY A 170 11.78 33.34 44.18
N TRP A 171 10.86 33.37 45.13
CA TRP A 171 10.98 34.11 46.39
C TRP A 171 11.35 33.25 47.61
N MET A 172 11.51 31.96 47.44
CA MET A 172 11.91 31.05 48.52
C MET A 172 13.39 30.69 48.60
N HIS A 173 14.24 31.37 47.83
CA HIS A 173 15.70 31.15 47.87
C HIS A 173 16.43 32.51 47.97
N CYS A 174 16.08 33.31 49.00
CA CYS A 174 16.93 34.37 49.53
C CYS A 174 17.05 34.19 51.03
#